data_1932320befafc3f2ab016b06ab107b12
#
_entry.id   1932320befafc3f2ab016b06ab107b12
#
_cell.length_a   1.000
_cell.length_b   1.000
_cell.length_c   1.000
_cell.angle_alpha   90.00
_cell.angle_beta   90.00
_cell.angle_gamma   90.00
#
_symmetry.space_group_name_H-M   'P 1'
#
loop_
_entity.id
_entity.type
_entity.pdbx_description
1 polymer ?
#
loop_
_entity_poly.entity_id
_entity_poly.type
_entity_poly.pdbx_seq_one_letter_code
_entity_poly.pdbx_strand_id
1 'polypeptide(L)'
;SIIRSVVDPAVGMQAFQAREIAFQLGLDAPLITQAAKTIMGCYQLMSEKDAAMVEINPLVVTASNEIVALDAKLSFDENALFRHPSISELRDKSQEDPRETYAGDRGLNYIGLDGKIGCIVNGAGLAMATLDMIKMAGGEPANFLDVGGGASPERVLMSFKAVLNDKNVEAILVNIFAGINRCDWIAEGVVRAVKELDIQMPLVVRLS
;
A
#
# COMPACT_ATOMS: atom_id res chain seq x y z
N SER A 1 -20.81 -15.70 15.48
CA SER A 1 -20.32 -16.27 14.21
C SER A 1 -20.22 -15.17 13.16
N ILE A 2 -19.26 -15.29 12.23
CA ILE A 2 -19.13 -14.34 11.12
C ILE A 2 -20.08 -14.78 10.00
N ILE A 3 -20.96 -13.85 9.58
CA ILE A 3 -21.84 -14.02 8.41
C ILE A 3 -21.05 -13.69 7.16
N ARG A 4 -21.17 -14.54 6.14
CA ARG A 4 -20.48 -14.35 4.85
C ARG A 4 -21.45 -14.50 3.69
N SER A 5 -21.35 -13.62 2.71
CA SER A 5 -22.03 -13.72 1.43
C SER A 5 -21.03 -13.47 0.31
N VAL A 6 -20.93 -14.39 -0.61
CA VAL A 6 -20.04 -14.26 -1.77
C VAL A 6 -20.82 -13.58 -2.89
N VAL A 7 -20.20 -12.57 -3.50
CA VAL A 7 -20.77 -11.85 -4.64
C VAL A 7 -20.05 -12.29 -5.90
N ASP A 8 -20.80 -12.73 -6.89
CA ASP A 8 -20.26 -13.04 -8.22
C ASP A 8 -19.97 -11.70 -8.96
N PRO A 9 -18.71 -11.45 -9.36
CA PRO A 9 -18.35 -10.21 -10.03
C PRO A 9 -19.10 -9.94 -11.34
N ALA A 10 -19.55 -11.00 -12.04
CA ALA A 10 -20.26 -10.86 -13.30
C ALA A 10 -21.72 -10.41 -13.12
N VAL A 11 -22.33 -10.71 -11.97
CA VAL A 11 -23.73 -10.38 -11.67
C VAL A 11 -23.86 -9.22 -10.68
N GLY A 12 -22.85 -9.05 -9.84
CA GLY A 12 -22.85 -8.10 -8.74
C GLY A 12 -23.73 -8.54 -7.57
N MET A 13 -23.71 -7.73 -6.51
CA MET A 13 -24.51 -7.99 -5.32
C MET A 13 -26.00 -7.80 -5.60
N GLN A 14 -26.80 -8.79 -5.23
CA GLN A 14 -28.24 -8.76 -5.42
C GLN A 14 -28.96 -8.35 -4.13
N ALA A 15 -30.09 -7.67 -4.26
CA ALA A 15 -30.85 -7.17 -3.11
C ALA A 15 -31.30 -8.28 -2.13
N PHE A 16 -31.49 -9.52 -2.60
CA PHE A 16 -31.83 -10.63 -1.73
C PHE A 16 -30.66 -11.03 -0.82
N GLN A 17 -29.40 -10.99 -1.31
CA GLN A 17 -28.20 -11.27 -0.53
C GLN A 17 -28.06 -10.27 0.62
N ALA A 18 -28.25 -8.98 0.34
CA ALA A 18 -28.21 -7.93 1.37
C ALA A 18 -29.29 -8.12 2.43
N ARG A 19 -30.51 -8.50 2.03
CA ARG A 19 -31.59 -8.83 2.98
C ARG A 19 -31.27 -10.07 3.80
N GLU A 20 -30.70 -11.10 3.18
CA GLU A 20 -30.30 -12.31 3.89
C GLU A 20 -29.26 -12.03 4.97
N ILE A 21 -28.23 -11.21 4.67
CA ILE A 21 -27.27 -10.76 5.66
C ILE A 21 -27.97 -10.05 6.83
N ALA A 22 -28.90 -9.13 6.52
CA ALA A 22 -29.65 -8.38 7.54
C ALA A 22 -30.51 -9.31 8.44
N PHE A 23 -31.13 -10.32 7.87
CA PHE A 23 -31.83 -11.37 8.64
C PHE A 23 -30.90 -12.17 9.52
N GLN A 24 -29.76 -12.59 9.01
CA GLN A 24 -28.77 -13.38 9.77
C GLN A 24 -28.14 -12.56 10.90
N LEU A 25 -28.07 -11.24 10.78
CA LEU A 25 -27.64 -10.32 11.84
C LEU A 25 -28.67 -10.22 12.97
N GLY A 26 -29.88 -10.78 12.82
CA GLY A 26 -30.93 -10.77 13.83
C GLY A 26 -31.63 -9.42 13.96
N LEU A 27 -31.63 -8.61 12.90
CA LEU A 27 -32.32 -7.33 12.89
C LEU A 27 -33.84 -7.50 12.81
N ASP A 28 -34.58 -6.60 13.48
CA ASP A 28 -36.03 -6.55 13.41
C ASP A 28 -36.53 -6.19 12.00
N ALA A 29 -37.71 -6.67 11.63
CA ALA A 29 -38.29 -6.50 10.29
C ALA A 29 -38.25 -5.05 9.73
N PRO A 30 -38.53 -3.98 10.50
CA PRO A 30 -38.44 -2.61 10.02
C PRO A 30 -37.01 -2.17 9.63
N LEU A 31 -35.99 -2.80 10.20
CA LEU A 31 -34.58 -2.47 9.99
C LEU A 31 -33.97 -3.22 8.81
N ILE A 32 -34.57 -4.34 8.38
CA ILE A 32 -34.03 -5.18 7.29
C ILE A 32 -33.83 -4.36 6.00
N THR A 33 -34.82 -3.54 5.64
CA THR A 33 -34.74 -2.71 4.43
C THR A 33 -33.65 -1.65 4.52
N GLN A 34 -33.48 -1.03 5.70
CA GLN A 34 -32.45 -0.04 5.93
C GLN A 34 -31.06 -0.67 5.89
N ALA A 35 -30.87 -1.81 6.59
CA ALA A 35 -29.63 -2.55 6.57
C ALA A 35 -29.26 -3.01 5.15
N ALA A 36 -30.22 -3.58 4.42
CA ALA A 36 -30.00 -4.01 3.04
C ALA A 36 -29.58 -2.84 2.15
N LYS A 37 -30.19 -1.66 2.32
CA LYS A 37 -29.80 -0.45 1.59
C LYS A 37 -28.35 -0.03 1.90
N THR A 38 -27.97 -0.06 3.16
CA THR A 38 -26.59 0.27 3.58
C THR A 38 -25.58 -0.74 2.98
N ILE A 39 -25.86 -2.04 3.08
CA ILE A 39 -25.00 -3.09 2.52
C ILE A 39 -24.85 -2.96 1.00
N MET A 40 -25.97 -2.71 0.27
CA MET A 40 -25.93 -2.46 -1.17
C MET A 40 -25.15 -1.20 -1.51
N GLY A 41 -25.29 -0.13 -0.70
CA GLY A 41 -24.54 1.11 -0.87
C GLY A 41 -23.01 0.90 -0.70
N CYS A 42 -22.59 0.09 0.27
CA CYS A 42 -21.18 -0.28 0.43
C CYS A 42 -20.63 -1.01 -0.79
N TYR A 43 -21.40 -1.97 -1.31
CA TYR A 43 -21.01 -2.69 -2.53
C TYR A 43 -20.94 -1.76 -3.76
N GLN A 44 -21.94 -0.89 -3.93
CA GLN A 44 -21.96 0.07 -5.02
C GLN A 44 -20.76 1.02 -4.95
N LEU A 45 -20.45 1.56 -3.77
CA LEU A 45 -19.29 2.42 -3.56
C LEU A 45 -18.00 1.67 -3.91
N MET A 46 -17.83 0.43 -3.41
CA MET A 46 -16.69 -0.41 -3.71
C MET A 46 -16.51 -0.61 -5.21
N SER A 47 -17.60 -0.93 -5.93
CA SER A 47 -17.58 -1.18 -7.37
C SER A 47 -17.36 0.07 -8.21
N GLU A 48 -18.02 1.19 -7.87
CA GLU A 48 -17.96 2.42 -8.66
C GLU A 48 -16.71 3.27 -8.42
N LYS A 49 -16.09 3.10 -7.26
CA LYS A 49 -14.93 3.90 -6.84
C LYS A 49 -13.63 3.11 -6.78
N ASP A 50 -13.63 1.87 -7.27
CA ASP A 50 -12.47 0.97 -7.20
C ASP A 50 -11.92 0.87 -5.78
N ALA A 51 -12.81 0.75 -4.79
CA ALA A 51 -12.39 0.54 -3.43
C ALA A 51 -11.97 -0.94 -3.23
N ALA A 52 -10.82 -1.14 -2.63
CA ALA A 52 -10.34 -2.47 -2.25
C ALA A 52 -11.02 -2.97 -0.97
N MET A 53 -11.48 -2.04 -0.12
CA MET A 53 -12.19 -2.34 1.12
C MET A 53 -13.14 -1.22 1.49
N VAL A 54 -14.33 -1.61 1.97
CA VAL A 54 -15.28 -0.71 2.65
C VAL A 54 -15.67 -1.38 3.96
N GLU A 55 -15.36 -0.75 5.06
CA GLU A 55 -15.69 -1.21 6.42
C GLU A 55 -16.54 -0.17 7.12
N ILE A 56 -17.64 -0.60 7.73
CA ILE A 56 -18.46 0.24 8.62
C ILE A 56 -18.39 -0.39 10.02
N ASN A 57 -17.79 0.32 10.95
CA ASN A 57 -17.61 -0.18 12.30
C ASN A 57 -17.46 0.99 13.30
N PRO A 58 -18.49 1.21 14.15
CA PRO A 58 -19.73 0.42 14.26
C PRO A 58 -20.84 0.85 13.31
N LEU A 59 -21.67 -0.12 12.91
CA LEU A 59 -23.02 0.12 12.37
C LEU A 59 -24.02 -0.03 13.53
N VAL A 60 -24.78 1.00 13.82
CA VAL A 60 -25.64 1.04 15.02
C VAL A 60 -27.10 1.20 14.68
N VAL A 61 -27.97 0.70 15.57
CA VAL A 61 -29.41 0.96 15.57
C VAL A 61 -29.69 2.00 16.64
N THR A 62 -30.29 3.11 16.25
CA THR A 62 -30.66 4.20 17.18
C THR A 62 -31.95 3.90 17.94
N ALA A 63 -32.24 4.68 19.00
CA ALA A 63 -33.49 4.60 19.73
C ALA A 63 -34.73 4.94 18.85
N SER A 64 -34.54 5.66 17.73
CA SER A 64 -35.55 5.97 16.73
C SER A 64 -35.73 4.89 15.66
N ASN A 65 -35.12 3.70 15.82
CA ASN A 65 -35.13 2.62 14.84
C ASN A 65 -34.53 3.00 13.47
N GLU A 66 -33.43 3.73 13.51
CA GLU A 66 -32.67 4.06 12.30
C GLU A 66 -31.32 3.35 12.32
N ILE A 67 -30.84 2.94 11.16
CA ILE A 67 -29.49 2.38 10.99
C ILE A 67 -28.53 3.52 10.62
N VAL A 68 -27.47 3.69 11.42
CA VAL A 68 -26.49 4.75 11.24
C VAL A 68 -25.07 4.14 11.20
N ALA A 69 -24.32 4.47 10.16
CA ALA A 69 -22.88 4.25 10.14
C ALA A 69 -22.20 5.36 10.96
N LEU A 70 -21.62 5.01 12.12
CA LEU A 70 -20.93 5.99 12.96
C LEU A 70 -19.53 6.29 12.42
N ASP A 71 -18.87 5.29 11.87
CA ASP A 71 -17.56 5.41 11.26
C ASP A 71 -17.47 4.50 10.05
N ALA A 72 -16.64 4.90 9.09
CA ALA A 72 -16.39 4.14 7.89
C ALA A 72 -14.91 4.23 7.52
N LYS A 73 -14.31 3.07 7.23
CA LYS A 73 -12.95 2.96 6.71
C LYS A 73 -12.99 2.49 5.27
N LEU A 74 -12.34 3.25 4.39
CA LEU A 74 -12.28 2.95 2.97
C LEU A 74 -10.82 2.85 2.54
N SER A 75 -10.55 1.87 1.68
CA SER A 75 -9.27 1.74 0.99
C SER A 75 -9.53 1.69 -0.51
N PHE A 76 -8.85 2.50 -1.28
CA PHE A 76 -9.01 2.58 -2.73
C PHE A 76 -7.82 1.94 -3.43
N ASP A 77 -8.06 1.40 -4.64
CA ASP A 77 -6.98 0.93 -5.50
C ASP A 77 -6.22 2.15 -6.05
N GLU A 78 -4.98 2.33 -5.61
CA GLU A 78 -4.13 3.44 -6.06
C GLU A 78 -3.89 3.43 -7.57
N ASN A 79 -3.89 2.24 -8.20
CA ASN A 79 -3.74 2.12 -9.65
C ASN A 79 -4.97 2.62 -10.42
N ALA A 80 -6.11 2.78 -9.75
CA ALA A 80 -7.34 3.29 -10.33
C ALA A 80 -7.58 4.79 -10.05
N LEU A 81 -6.80 5.43 -9.18
CA LEU A 81 -7.00 6.85 -8.79
C LEU A 81 -6.94 7.82 -9.96
N PHE A 82 -6.25 7.48 -11.06
CA PHE A 82 -6.21 8.32 -12.26
C PHE A 82 -7.60 8.60 -12.85
N ARG A 83 -8.55 7.71 -12.63
CA ARG A 83 -9.97 7.85 -13.07
C ARG A 83 -10.91 8.37 -11.98
N HIS A 84 -10.39 8.63 -10.78
CA HIS A 84 -11.12 9.16 -9.62
C HIS A 84 -10.46 10.42 -9.04
N PRO A 85 -10.37 11.54 -9.80
CA PRO A 85 -9.67 12.74 -9.34
C PRO A 85 -10.19 13.27 -8.01
N SER A 86 -11.52 13.24 -7.80
CA SER A 86 -12.16 13.72 -6.56
C SER A 86 -11.77 12.89 -5.33
N ILE A 87 -11.41 11.61 -5.49
CA ILE A 87 -10.88 10.78 -4.40
C ILE A 87 -9.41 11.11 -4.17
N SER A 88 -8.64 11.27 -5.24
CA SER A 88 -7.23 11.66 -5.16
C SER A 88 -7.03 13.00 -4.45
N GLU A 89 -7.96 13.95 -4.62
CA GLU A 89 -7.96 15.26 -3.94
C GLU A 89 -8.21 15.17 -2.43
N LEU A 90 -8.82 14.08 -1.93
CA LEU A 90 -9.04 13.86 -0.51
C LEU A 90 -7.79 13.38 0.23
N ARG A 91 -6.70 13.07 -0.50
CA ARG A 91 -5.46 12.62 0.10
C ARG A 91 -4.86 13.69 0.99
N ASP A 92 -4.71 13.39 2.28
CA ASP A 92 -4.04 14.26 3.24
C ASP A 92 -2.62 13.75 3.53
N LYS A 93 -1.66 14.31 2.80
CA LYS A 93 -0.24 13.99 2.95
C LYS A 93 0.33 14.26 4.35
N SER A 94 -0.35 15.08 5.16
CA SER A 94 0.11 15.38 6.53
C SER A 94 -0.10 14.20 7.49
N GLN A 95 -0.97 13.25 7.11
CA GLN A 95 -1.26 12.03 7.88
C GLN A 95 -0.43 10.82 7.44
N GLU A 96 0.35 10.97 6.37
CA GLU A 96 1.18 9.89 5.80
C GLU A 96 2.61 9.93 6.36
N ASP A 97 3.33 8.81 6.24
CA ASP A 97 4.76 8.78 6.52
C ASP A 97 5.50 9.71 5.52
N PRO A 98 6.23 10.73 6.00
CA PRO A 98 6.94 11.66 5.12
C PRO A 98 7.93 10.98 4.17
N ARG A 99 8.49 9.82 4.57
CA ARG A 99 9.43 9.03 3.75
C ARG A 99 8.70 8.40 2.56
N GLU A 100 7.50 7.85 2.82
CA GLU A 100 6.65 7.22 1.79
C GLU A 100 6.09 8.27 0.84
N THR A 101 5.62 9.39 1.36
CA THR A 101 5.17 10.54 0.54
C THR A 101 6.29 11.06 -0.37
N TYR A 102 7.50 11.22 0.19
CA TYR A 102 8.66 11.66 -0.60
C TYR A 102 8.99 10.71 -1.75
N ALA A 103 8.96 9.42 -1.49
CA ALA A 103 9.24 8.37 -2.47
C ALA A 103 8.10 8.25 -3.50
N GLY A 104 6.85 8.25 -3.05
CA GLY A 104 5.66 8.14 -3.89
C GLY A 104 5.53 9.29 -4.90
N ASP A 105 5.82 10.53 -4.50
CA ASP A 105 5.84 11.70 -5.38
C ASP A 105 6.89 11.56 -6.52
N ARG A 106 7.83 10.62 -6.39
CA ARG A 106 8.87 10.30 -7.38
C ARG A 106 8.65 8.95 -8.09
N GLY A 107 7.48 8.36 -7.88
CA GLY A 107 7.10 7.08 -8.49
C GLY A 107 7.91 5.89 -7.98
N LEU A 108 8.44 5.95 -6.77
CA LEU A 108 9.14 4.84 -6.12
C LEU A 108 8.19 4.07 -5.20
N ASN A 109 8.24 2.74 -5.26
CA ASN A 109 7.54 1.86 -4.32
C ASN A 109 8.38 1.74 -3.04
N TYR A 110 8.04 2.51 -2.03
CA TYR A 110 8.77 2.60 -0.77
C TYR A 110 7.81 2.42 0.41
N ILE A 111 8.22 1.64 1.39
CA ILE A 111 7.54 1.49 2.69
C ILE A 111 8.59 1.68 3.77
N GLY A 112 8.34 2.59 4.71
CA GLY A 112 9.19 2.84 5.86
C GLY A 112 9.09 1.73 6.89
N LEU A 113 10.24 1.31 7.43
CA LEU A 113 10.35 0.38 8.55
C LEU A 113 11.22 1.03 9.65
N ASP A 114 11.33 0.36 10.81
CA ASP A 114 12.01 0.94 11.98
C ASP A 114 13.48 0.51 12.13
N GLY A 115 14.07 -0.09 11.09
CA GLY A 115 15.44 -0.59 11.14
C GLY A 115 16.50 0.43 10.75
N LYS A 116 17.73 -0.09 10.55
CA LYS A 116 18.94 0.70 10.28
C LYS A 116 19.62 0.39 8.95
N ILE A 117 19.18 -0.68 8.27
CA ILE A 117 19.75 -1.11 7.00
C ILE A 117 18.82 -0.70 5.88
N GLY A 118 19.20 0.34 5.14
CA GLY A 118 18.49 0.79 3.95
C GLY A 118 18.58 -0.23 2.83
N CYS A 119 17.46 -0.52 2.17
CA CYS A 119 17.36 -1.55 1.13
C CYS A 119 16.98 -0.93 -0.20
N ILE A 120 17.70 -1.28 -1.26
CA ILE A 120 17.40 -0.94 -2.65
C ILE A 120 17.42 -2.23 -3.46
N VAL A 121 16.26 -2.68 -3.95
CA VAL A 121 16.09 -4.00 -4.55
C VAL A 121 15.24 -3.86 -5.82
N ASN A 122 15.36 -4.77 -6.78
CA ASN A 122 14.44 -4.85 -7.91
C ASN A 122 13.50 -6.04 -7.79
N GLY A 123 12.23 -5.75 -7.87
CA GLY A 123 11.14 -6.72 -7.75
C GLY A 123 10.72 -7.00 -6.31
N ALA A 124 9.42 -6.95 -6.06
CA ALA A 124 8.85 -7.06 -4.72
C ALA A 124 9.20 -8.38 -4.02
N GLY A 125 9.22 -9.50 -4.76
CA GLY A 125 9.59 -10.81 -4.19
C GLY A 125 11.02 -10.86 -3.68
N LEU A 126 11.99 -10.34 -4.46
CA LEU A 126 13.38 -10.26 -4.03
C LEU A 126 13.54 -9.26 -2.87
N ALA A 127 12.80 -8.16 -2.87
CA ALA A 127 12.81 -7.20 -1.79
C ALA A 127 12.36 -7.85 -0.48
N MET A 128 11.21 -8.54 -0.46
CA MET A 128 10.73 -9.26 0.72
C MET A 128 11.75 -10.29 1.22
N ALA A 129 12.29 -11.13 0.33
CA ALA A 129 13.31 -12.11 0.69
C ALA A 129 14.59 -11.45 1.24
N THR A 130 14.98 -10.28 0.71
CA THR A 130 16.13 -9.52 1.20
C THR A 130 15.89 -9.03 2.63
N LEU A 131 14.70 -8.50 2.94
CA LEU A 131 14.32 -8.10 4.29
C LEU A 131 14.38 -9.27 5.27
N ASP A 132 13.85 -10.43 4.88
CA ASP A 132 13.90 -11.65 5.70
C ASP A 132 15.35 -12.10 5.96
N MET A 133 16.21 -12.08 4.93
CA MET A 133 17.63 -12.42 5.09
C MET A 133 18.36 -11.47 6.04
N ILE A 134 18.09 -10.17 5.98
CA ILE A 134 18.65 -9.19 6.92
C ILE A 134 18.24 -9.55 8.35
N LYS A 135 16.96 -9.85 8.59
CA LYS A 135 16.45 -10.24 9.91
C LYS A 135 17.07 -11.55 10.40
N MET A 136 17.18 -12.55 9.53
CA MET A 136 17.85 -13.83 9.87
C MET A 136 19.32 -13.65 10.22
N ALA A 137 19.99 -12.67 9.65
CA ALA A 137 21.38 -12.31 9.97
C ALA A 137 21.51 -11.44 11.24
N GLY A 138 20.41 -11.12 11.93
CA GLY A 138 20.38 -10.32 13.14
C GLY A 138 20.36 -8.80 12.89
N GLY A 139 20.14 -8.36 11.65
CA GLY A 139 19.96 -6.95 11.30
C GLY A 139 18.49 -6.54 11.26
N GLU A 140 18.25 -5.24 11.15
CA GLU A 140 16.89 -4.68 11.02
C GLU A 140 16.80 -3.81 9.77
N PRO A 141 15.92 -4.14 8.81
CA PRO A 141 15.71 -3.34 7.59
C PRO A 141 15.00 -2.03 7.90
N ALA A 142 15.47 -0.94 7.32
CA ALA A 142 14.90 0.40 7.47
C ALA A 142 13.75 0.67 6.52
N ASN A 143 13.66 -0.07 5.42
CA ASN A 143 12.64 0.13 4.41
C ASN A 143 12.49 -1.09 3.49
N PHE A 144 11.32 -1.18 2.87
CA PHE A 144 11.12 -1.86 1.60
C PHE A 144 11.28 -0.83 0.48
N LEU A 145 12.02 -1.16 -0.57
CA LEU A 145 12.09 -0.35 -1.79
C LEU A 145 12.31 -1.24 -3.01
N ASP A 146 11.38 -1.14 -3.97
CA ASP A 146 11.46 -1.78 -5.27
C ASP A 146 11.72 -0.72 -6.35
N VAL A 147 12.88 -0.79 -6.99
CA VAL A 147 13.23 0.13 -8.10
C VAL A 147 12.47 -0.19 -9.39
N GLY A 148 11.79 -1.35 -9.44
CA GLY A 148 11.07 -1.81 -10.62
C GLY A 148 11.97 -2.36 -11.73
N GLY A 149 11.35 -2.71 -12.86
CA GLY A 149 12.05 -3.16 -14.06
C GLY A 149 12.57 -2.01 -14.92
N GLY A 150 13.75 -2.16 -15.50
CA GLY A 150 14.34 -1.17 -16.42
C GLY A 150 14.77 0.14 -15.73
N ALA A 151 15.20 0.06 -14.47
CA ALA A 151 15.61 1.24 -13.70
C ALA A 151 16.80 1.97 -14.36
N SER A 152 16.61 3.26 -14.65
CA SER A 152 17.66 4.14 -15.15
C SER A 152 18.63 4.56 -14.02
N PRO A 153 19.84 5.06 -14.35
CA PRO A 153 20.75 5.61 -13.35
C PRO A 153 20.12 6.70 -12.49
N GLU A 154 19.24 7.53 -13.07
CA GLU A 154 18.51 8.58 -12.35
C GLU A 154 17.54 7.99 -11.33
N ARG A 155 16.83 6.91 -11.68
CA ARG A 155 15.92 6.22 -10.77
C ARG A 155 16.67 5.60 -9.60
N VAL A 156 17.85 5.02 -9.86
CA VAL A 156 18.73 4.52 -8.79
C VAL A 156 19.18 5.65 -7.87
N LEU A 157 19.63 6.78 -8.41
CA LEU A 157 19.99 7.95 -7.62
C LEU A 157 18.83 8.45 -6.75
N MET A 158 17.61 8.50 -7.31
CA MET A 158 16.40 8.87 -6.55
C MET A 158 16.11 7.86 -5.44
N SER A 159 16.34 6.58 -5.67
CA SER A 159 16.19 5.54 -4.65
C SER A 159 17.15 5.75 -3.46
N PHE A 160 18.40 6.09 -3.73
CA PHE A 160 19.35 6.47 -2.67
C PHE A 160 18.88 7.71 -1.89
N LYS A 161 18.38 8.74 -2.58
CA LYS A 161 17.83 9.93 -1.91
C LYS A 161 16.65 9.59 -1.02
N ALA A 162 15.77 8.68 -1.45
CA ALA A 162 14.63 8.23 -0.65
C ALA A 162 15.09 7.47 0.61
N VAL A 163 16.04 6.55 0.48
CA VAL A 163 16.60 5.80 1.62
C VAL A 163 17.33 6.72 2.60
N LEU A 164 18.13 7.66 2.10
CA LEU A 164 18.91 8.59 2.92
C LEU A 164 18.06 9.69 3.57
N ASN A 165 16.80 9.84 3.16
CA ASN A 165 15.85 10.72 3.84
C ASN A 165 15.47 10.19 5.24
N ASP A 166 15.67 8.90 5.49
CA ASP A 166 15.55 8.31 6.81
C ASP A 166 16.88 8.45 7.58
N LYS A 167 16.85 9.23 8.66
CA LYS A 167 18.03 9.50 9.50
C LYS A 167 18.49 8.31 10.33
N ASN A 168 17.67 7.26 10.44
CA ASN A 168 18.01 6.04 11.18
C ASN A 168 18.89 5.09 10.36
N VAL A 169 19.02 5.31 9.06
CA VAL A 169 19.81 4.45 8.18
C VAL A 169 21.31 4.60 8.49
N GLU A 170 21.94 3.50 8.87
CA GLU A 170 23.37 3.40 9.21
C GLU A 170 24.17 2.62 8.16
N ALA A 171 23.51 1.84 7.30
CA ALA A 171 24.13 1.09 6.22
C ALA A 171 23.13 0.91 5.06
N ILE A 172 23.61 0.68 3.84
CA ILE A 172 22.76 0.45 2.65
C ILE A 172 23.12 -0.86 1.99
N LEU A 173 22.11 -1.68 1.69
CA LEU A 173 22.22 -2.89 0.88
C LEU A 173 21.49 -2.66 -0.46
N VAL A 174 22.24 -2.71 -1.55
CA VAL A 174 21.71 -2.78 -2.91
C VAL A 174 21.76 -4.23 -3.38
N ASN A 175 20.61 -4.83 -3.63
CA ASN A 175 20.50 -6.21 -4.07
C ASN A 175 19.68 -6.30 -5.36
N ILE A 176 20.36 -6.39 -6.48
CA ILE A 176 19.76 -6.41 -7.82
C ILE A 176 20.02 -7.74 -8.49
N PHE A 177 18.95 -8.38 -8.93
CA PHE A 177 18.99 -9.52 -9.82
C PHE A 177 18.57 -9.06 -11.22
N ALA A 178 19.51 -9.00 -12.14
CA ALA A 178 19.27 -8.47 -13.48
C ALA A 178 18.45 -9.44 -14.35
N GLY A 179 17.89 -8.87 -15.37
CA GLY A 179 17.03 -9.48 -16.37
C GLY A 179 16.54 -8.32 -17.23
N ILE A 180 15.44 -7.69 -16.83
CA ILE A 180 14.96 -6.45 -17.44
C ILE A 180 15.85 -5.25 -17.03
N ASN A 181 16.39 -5.26 -15.81
CA ASN A 181 17.34 -4.27 -15.34
C ASN A 181 18.74 -4.55 -15.93
N ARG A 182 19.43 -3.50 -16.31
CA ARG A 182 20.83 -3.55 -16.77
C ARG A 182 21.76 -3.24 -15.61
N CYS A 183 22.67 -4.18 -15.31
CA CYS A 183 23.63 -4.00 -14.21
C CYS A 183 24.57 -2.81 -14.40
N ASP A 184 24.93 -2.48 -15.65
CA ASP A 184 25.76 -1.32 -15.96
C ASP A 184 25.07 0.00 -15.63
N TRP A 185 23.77 0.14 -15.92
CA TRP A 185 22.96 1.31 -15.53
C TRP A 185 22.79 1.43 -14.01
N ILE A 186 22.55 0.30 -13.37
CA ILE A 186 22.47 0.26 -11.90
C ILE A 186 23.81 0.69 -11.29
N ALA A 187 24.94 0.14 -11.77
CA ALA A 187 26.27 0.48 -11.30
C ALA A 187 26.58 1.97 -11.51
N GLU A 188 26.24 2.54 -12.67
CA GLU A 188 26.36 3.97 -12.94
C GLU A 188 25.56 4.79 -11.92
N GLY A 189 24.30 4.43 -11.68
CA GLY A 189 23.44 5.09 -10.69
C GLY A 189 24.00 5.03 -9.27
N VAL A 190 24.55 3.88 -8.86
CA VAL A 190 25.22 3.71 -7.56
C VAL A 190 26.45 4.61 -7.45
N VAL A 191 27.32 4.63 -8.47
CA VAL A 191 28.52 5.48 -8.50
C VAL A 191 28.16 6.96 -8.42
N ARG A 192 27.15 7.38 -9.17
CA ARG A 192 26.62 8.75 -9.11
C ARG A 192 26.07 9.07 -7.72
N ALA A 193 25.28 8.18 -7.13
CA ALA A 193 24.73 8.40 -5.79
C ALA A 193 25.83 8.56 -4.73
N VAL A 194 26.84 7.71 -4.75
CA VAL A 194 27.98 7.80 -3.80
C VAL A 194 28.69 9.15 -3.94
N LYS A 195 28.93 9.63 -5.17
CA LYS A 195 29.62 10.88 -5.41
C LYS A 195 28.77 12.13 -5.13
N GLU A 196 27.52 12.15 -5.60
CA GLU A 196 26.64 13.31 -5.49
C GLU A 196 26.07 13.51 -4.09
N LEU A 197 25.88 12.41 -3.35
CA LEU A 197 25.27 12.45 -2.01
C LEU A 197 26.28 12.29 -0.88
N ASP A 198 27.58 12.21 -1.23
CA ASP A 198 28.69 12.05 -0.26
C ASP A 198 28.44 10.95 0.78
N ILE A 199 28.09 9.74 0.30
CA ILE A 199 27.71 8.62 1.15
C ILE A 199 28.95 8.10 1.88
N GLN A 200 28.96 8.26 3.21
CA GLN A 200 30.07 7.83 4.09
C GLN A 200 29.75 6.54 4.86
N MET A 201 28.48 6.12 4.89
CA MET A 201 28.08 4.90 5.58
C MET A 201 28.43 3.64 4.77
N PRO A 202 28.50 2.46 5.41
CA PRO A 202 28.72 1.19 4.73
C PRO A 202 27.70 0.96 3.61
N LEU A 203 28.20 0.63 2.43
CA LEU A 203 27.40 0.31 1.25
C LEU A 203 27.82 -1.06 0.71
N VAL A 204 26.89 -2.00 0.70
CA VAL A 204 27.07 -3.32 0.11
C VAL A 204 26.24 -3.40 -1.17
N VAL A 205 26.87 -3.80 -2.27
CA VAL A 205 26.22 -3.89 -3.59
C VAL A 205 26.38 -5.29 -4.16
N ARG A 206 25.25 -5.94 -4.44
CA ARG A 206 25.19 -7.19 -5.18
C ARG A 206 24.44 -6.94 -6.47
N LEU A 207 25.12 -7.20 -7.59
CA LEU A 207 24.55 -7.17 -8.93
C LEU A 207 24.76 -8.55 -9.59
N SER A 208 23.70 -9.14 -10.11
CA SER A 208 23.76 -10.51 -10.67
C SER A 208 22.82 -10.62 -11.87
#